data_105fcae87261416d6573f232610d7f79
#
_entry.id   105fcae87261416d6573f232610d7f79
#
_cell.length_a   1.000
_cell.length_b   1.000
_cell.length_c   1.000
_cell.angle_alpha   90.00
_cell.angle_beta   90.00
_cell.angle_gamma   90.00
#
_symmetry.space_group_name_H-M   'P 1'
#
loop_
_entity.id
_entity.type
_entity.pdbx_description
1 polymer ?
#
loop_
_entity_poly.entity_id
_entity_poly.type
_entity_poly.pdbx_seq_one_letter_code
_entity_poly.pdbx_strand_id
1 'polypeptide(L)'
;MHENYITPSVTITLAEFFPDIFQNHLQKRSDFIFEKMKINIEKGMQQGIYKRDVSSEMLARMFIAKLNDIHNPQIYPPEEFTFSTIFNNLIDNLIKNITSEEGRNYYKQRKQLYSILNFR
;
A
#
# COMPACT_ATOMS: atom_id res chain seq x y z
N MET A 1 -18.75 3.26 2.03
CA MET A 1 -18.79 2.92 0.79
C MET A 1 -18.04 1.75 0.44
N HIS A 2 -18.39 1.15 -0.54
CA HIS A 2 -17.87 0.01 -0.86
C HIS A 2 -16.99 0.17 -1.93
N GLU A 3 -15.82 -0.13 -1.81
CA GLU A 3 -14.90 -0.05 -2.79
C GLU A 3 -15.10 -1.10 -3.75
N ASN A 4 -14.89 -0.86 -4.95
CA ASN A 4 -14.91 -1.85 -5.95
C ASN A 4 -13.55 -2.42 -6.02
N TYR A 5 -13.32 -3.48 -5.26
CA TYR A 5 -12.08 -4.12 -5.30
C TYR A 5 -11.96 -4.97 -6.53
N ILE A 6 -10.83 -4.92 -7.21
CA ILE A 6 -10.49 -5.82 -8.28
C ILE A 6 -9.47 -6.79 -7.74
N THR A 7 -9.83 -8.06 -7.68
CA THR A 7 -8.95 -9.09 -7.16
C THR A 7 -7.82 -9.32 -8.16
N PRO A 8 -6.69 -9.88 -7.75
CA PRO A 8 -5.60 -10.17 -8.67
C PRO A 8 -6.00 -11.04 -9.86
N SER A 9 -6.92 -11.99 -9.68
CA SER A 9 -7.41 -12.83 -10.76
C SER A 9 -8.13 -12.01 -11.81
N VAL A 10 -9.01 -11.12 -11.39
CA VAL A 10 -9.76 -10.24 -12.30
C VAL A 10 -8.81 -9.30 -13.01
N THR A 11 -7.80 -8.82 -12.32
CA THR A 11 -6.80 -7.93 -12.89
C THR A 11 -6.06 -8.63 -14.05
N ILE A 12 -5.66 -9.86 -13.86
CA ILE A 12 -4.99 -10.64 -14.88
C ILE A 12 -5.89 -10.84 -16.10
N THR A 13 -7.15 -11.14 -15.86
CA THR A 13 -8.12 -11.34 -16.94
C THR A 13 -8.31 -10.07 -17.75
N LEU A 14 -8.40 -8.92 -17.08
CA LEU A 14 -8.52 -7.64 -17.76
C LEU A 14 -7.28 -7.37 -18.62
N ALA A 15 -6.11 -7.69 -18.11
CA ALA A 15 -4.88 -7.48 -18.85
C ALA A 15 -4.83 -8.32 -20.11
N GLU A 16 -5.37 -9.53 -20.07
CA GLU A 16 -5.38 -10.44 -21.19
C GLU A 16 -6.35 -10.02 -22.29
N PHE A 17 -7.54 -9.67 -21.93
CA PHE A 17 -8.61 -9.45 -22.90
C PHE A 17 -8.89 -7.98 -23.23
N PHE A 18 -8.51 -7.07 -22.34
CA PHE A 18 -8.80 -5.66 -22.53
C PHE A 18 -7.61 -4.81 -22.08
N PRO A 19 -6.48 -4.91 -22.80
CA PRO A 19 -5.26 -4.22 -22.34
C PRO A 19 -5.39 -2.72 -22.17
N ASP A 20 -6.14 -2.04 -23.03
CA ASP A 20 -6.30 -0.59 -22.92
C ASP A 20 -7.12 -0.21 -21.67
N ILE A 21 -8.17 -0.96 -21.43
CA ILE A 21 -9.03 -0.75 -20.25
C ILE A 21 -8.23 -1.03 -18.98
N PHE A 22 -7.44 -2.06 -19.01
CA PHE A 22 -6.60 -2.44 -17.88
C PHE A 22 -5.60 -1.34 -17.55
N GLN A 23 -4.94 -0.76 -18.56
CA GLN A 23 -3.98 0.32 -18.36
C GLN A 23 -4.65 1.55 -17.77
N ASN A 24 -5.83 1.92 -18.28
CA ASN A 24 -6.58 3.04 -17.73
C ASN A 24 -6.97 2.81 -16.28
N HIS A 25 -7.40 1.60 -15.97
CA HIS A 25 -7.79 1.24 -14.62
C HIS A 25 -6.60 1.34 -13.66
N LEU A 26 -5.44 0.85 -14.07
CA LEU A 26 -4.24 0.91 -13.25
C LEU A 26 -3.82 2.36 -13.01
N GLN A 27 -3.90 3.20 -14.04
CA GLN A 27 -3.50 4.59 -13.91
C GLN A 27 -4.40 5.34 -12.92
N LYS A 28 -5.70 5.17 -13.04
CA LYS A 28 -6.65 5.82 -12.14
C LYS A 28 -6.47 5.35 -10.71
N ARG A 29 -6.24 4.07 -10.55
CA ARG A 29 -6.05 3.48 -9.23
C ARG A 29 -4.77 3.99 -8.59
N SER A 30 -3.70 4.07 -9.38
CA SER A 30 -2.41 4.56 -8.91
C SER A 30 -2.50 6.03 -8.49
N ASP A 31 -3.19 6.84 -9.27
CA ASP A 31 -3.36 8.26 -8.95
C ASP A 31 -4.12 8.45 -7.65
N PHE A 32 -5.18 7.67 -7.46
CA PHE A 32 -5.98 7.72 -6.24
C PHE A 32 -5.13 7.32 -5.03
N ILE A 33 -4.40 6.23 -5.13
CA ILE A 33 -3.57 5.74 -4.03
C ILE A 33 -2.44 6.72 -3.73
N PHE A 34 -1.84 7.27 -4.77
CA PHE A 34 -0.76 8.25 -4.62
C PHE A 34 -1.23 9.44 -3.78
N GLU A 35 -2.40 10.02 -4.13
CA GLU A 35 -2.92 11.16 -3.40
C GLU A 35 -3.24 10.83 -1.95
N LYS A 36 -3.84 9.68 -1.71
CA LYS A 36 -4.18 9.25 -0.36
C LYS A 36 -2.92 9.01 0.48
N MET A 37 -1.92 8.39 -0.10
CA MET A 37 -0.66 8.14 0.58
C MET A 37 0.04 9.45 0.92
N LYS A 38 0.10 10.37 -0.03
CA LYS A 38 0.77 11.64 0.17
C LYS A 38 0.11 12.42 1.32
N ILE A 39 -1.22 12.51 1.30
CA ILE A 39 -1.98 13.18 2.34
C ILE A 39 -1.73 12.53 3.70
N ASN A 40 -1.76 11.21 3.75
CA ASN A 40 -1.55 10.49 5.00
C ASN A 40 -0.14 10.74 5.56
N ILE A 41 0.86 10.71 4.70
CA ILE A 41 2.24 10.94 5.11
C ILE A 41 2.39 12.37 5.64
N GLU A 42 1.84 13.34 4.96
CA GLU A 42 1.92 14.74 5.38
C GLU A 42 1.22 14.98 6.70
N LYS A 43 0.07 14.34 6.90
CA LYS A 43 -0.63 14.43 8.16
C LYS A 43 0.19 13.84 9.29
N GLY A 44 0.78 12.67 9.07
CA GLY A 44 1.61 12.02 10.06
C GLY A 44 2.85 12.83 10.41
N MET A 45 3.42 13.53 9.44
CA MET A 45 4.54 14.44 9.68
C MET A 45 4.11 15.59 10.60
N GLN A 46 2.96 16.16 10.33
CA GLN A 46 2.44 17.25 11.16
C GLN A 46 2.15 16.80 12.58
N GLN A 47 1.76 15.57 12.76
CA GLN A 47 1.45 15.02 14.06
C GLN A 47 2.69 14.46 14.79
N GLY A 48 3.84 14.48 14.15
CA GLY A 48 5.06 13.94 14.75
C GLY A 48 5.16 12.42 14.72
N ILE A 49 4.23 11.74 14.04
CA ILE A 49 4.23 10.30 13.94
C ILE A 49 5.25 9.82 12.91
N TYR A 50 5.38 10.57 11.82
CA TYR A 50 6.36 10.27 10.78
C TYR A 50 7.52 11.25 10.82
N LYS A 51 8.68 10.81 10.38
CA LYS A 51 9.87 11.65 10.29
C LYS A 51 9.60 12.81 9.35
N ARG A 52 10.15 13.96 9.67
CA ARG A 52 9.89 15.17 8.87
C ARG A 52 10.95 15.42 7.80
N ASP A 53 12.01 14.64 7.80
CA ASP A 53 13.11 14.81 6.86
C ASP A 53 12.98 13.95 5.61
N VAL A 54 11.76 13.46 5.31
CA VAL A 54 11.52 12.65 4.12
C VAL A 54 10.54 13.39 3.22
N SER A 55 10.60 13.08 1.93
CA SER A 55 9.70 13.67 0.95
C SER A 55 8.43 12.83 0.85
N SER A 56 7.29 13.42 1.14
CA SER A 56 6.00 12.72 1.03
C SER A 56 5.73 12.28 -0.40
N GLU A 57 6.10 13.13 -1.35
CA GLU A 57 5.90 12.79 -2.76
C GLU A 57 6.78 11.62 -3.18
N MET A 58 8.04 11.63 -2.82
CA MET A 58 8.97 10.56 -3.16
C MET A 58 8.50 9.24 -2.55
N LEU A 59 8.10 9.27 -1.29
CA LEU A 59 7.62 8.06 -0.60
C LEU A 59 6.37 7.50 -1.27
N ALA A 60 5.44 8.38 -1.62
CA ALA A 60 4.22 7.94 -2.27
C ALA A 60 4.51 7.31 -3.63
N ARG A 61 5.44 7.89 -4.40
CA ARG A 61 5.82 7.35 -5.70
C ARG A 61 6.49 5.99 -5.57
N MET A 62 7.37 5.86 -4.59
CA MET A 62 8.05 4.59 -4.33
C MET A 62 7.04 3.50 -3.92
N PHE A 63 6.06 3.89 -3.13
CA PHE A 63 5.02 2.95 -2.71
C PHE A 63 4.22 2.46 -3.91
N ILE A 64 3.83 3.38 -4.81
CA ILE A 64 3.09 3.01 -6.01
C ILE A 64 3.89 2.07 -6.89
N ALA A 65 5.18 2.33 -7.06
CA ALA A 65 6.03 1.47 -7.88
C ALA A 65 6.07 0.05 -7.30
N LYS A 66 6.22 -0.07 -6.00
CA LYS A 66 6.25 -1.39 -5.36
C LYS A 66 4.89 -2.07 -5.40
N LEU A 67 3.82 -1.31 -5.28
CA LEU A 67 2.48 -1.85 -5.34
C LEU A 67 2.19 -2.43 -6.73
N ASN A 68 2.67 -1.78 -7.77
CA ASN A 68 2.53 -2.29 -9.12
C ASN A 68 3.31 -3.60 -9.31
N ASP A 69 4.47 -3.71 -8.68
CA ASP A 69 5.29 -4.93 -8.76
C ASP A 69 4.60 -6.14 -8.13
N ILE A 70 3.77 -5.92 -7.12
CA ILE A 70 3.06 -7.02 -6.46
C ILE A 70 2.20 -7.79 -7.46
N HIS A 71 1.68 -7.09 -8.46
CA HIS A 71 0.80 -7.71 -9.44
C HIS A 71 1.57 -8.37 -10.59
N ASN A 72 2.89 -8.32 -10.57
CA ASN A 72 3.70 -8.90 -11.63
C ASN A 72 4.08 -10.35 -11.26
N PRO A 73 3.53 -11.36 -11.94
CA PRO A 73 3.79 -12.75 -11.58
C PRO A 73 5.22 -13.19 -11.83
N GLN A 74 5.98 -12.43 -12.60
CA GLN A 74 7.38 -12.75 -12.78
C GLN A 74 8.23 -12.32 -11.60
N ILE A 75 7.79 -11.29 -10.88
CA ILE A 75 8.50 -10.84 -9.69
C ILE A 75 8.01 -11.62 -8.47
N TYR A 76 6.69 -11.80 -8.36
CA TYR A 76 6.09 -12.52 -7.25
C TYR A 76 5.18 -13.63 -7.79
N PRO A 77 5.72 -14.84 -8.01
CA PRO A 77 4.88 -15.95 -8.49
C PRO A 77 3.73 -16.24 -7.55
N PRO A 78 2.49 -16.28 -8.06
CA PRO A 78 1.31 -16.45 -7.19
C PRO A 78 1.27 -17.75 -6.42
N GLU A 79 1.94 -18.78 -6.91
CA GLU A 79 1.98 -20.06 -6.22
C GLU A 79 2.91 -20.05 -5.01
N GLU A 80 3.78 -19.05 -4.91
CA GLU A 80 4.70 -18.95 -3.78
C GLU A 80 4.34 -17.81 -2.83
N PHE A 81 3.69 -16.76 -3.33
CA PHE A 81 3.41 -15.58 -2.54
C PHE A 81 1.96 -15.16 -2.69
N THR A 82 1.27 -14.96 -1.59
CA THR A 82 -0.08 -14.40 -1.65
C THR A 82 0.00 -12.89 -1.66
N PHE A 83 -0.97 -12.25 -2.27
CA PHE A 83 -1.04 -10.79 -2.32
C PHE A 83 -0.99 -10.19 -0.92
N SER A 84 -1.77 -10.74 0.00
CA SER A 84 -1.84 -10.17 1.35
C SER A 84 -0.52 -10.28 2.09
N THR A 85 0.23 -11.36 1.91
CA THR A 85 1.54 -11.49 2.54
C THR A 85 2.50 -10.44 2.02
N ILE A 86 2.54 -10.24 0.71
CA ILE A 86 3.43 -9.26 0.10
C ILE A 86 3.01 -7.84 0.52
N PHE A 87 1.72 -7.56 0.47
CA PHE A 87 1.21 -6.24 0.80
C PHE A 87 1.48 -5.89 2.26
N ASN A 88 1.27 -6.83 3.17
CA ASN A 88 1.54 -6.61 4.59
C ASN A 88 3.02 -6.33 4.84
N ASN A 89 3.90 -7.04 4.16
CA ASN A 89 5.34 -6.80 4.27
C ASN A 89 5.71 -5.42 3.72
N LEU A 90 5.08 -5.01 2.63
CA LEU A 90 5.32 -3.70 2.04
C LEU A 90 4.94 -2.59 3.03
N ILE A 91 3.77 -2.70 3.64
CA ILE A 91 3.28 -1.73 4.61
C ILE A 91 4.18 -1.70 5.86
N ASP A 92 4.52 -2.87 6.39
CA ASP A 92 5.37 -2.94 7.58
C ASP A 92 6.74 -2.30 7.34
N ASN A 93 7.32 -2.55 6.18
CA ASN A 93 8.61 -1.96 5.84
C ASN A 93 8.50 -0.44 5.70
N LEU A 94 7.44 0.03 5.09
CA LEU A 94 7.22 1.46 4.94
C LEU A 94 7.10 2.12 6.32
N ILE A 95 6.27 1.57 7.18
CA ILE A 95 6.06 2.10 8.52
C ILE A 95 7.37 2.14 9.31
N LYS A 96 8.15 1.08 9.25
CA LYS A 96 9.44 1.04 9.95
C LYS A 96 10.39 2.13 9.48
N ASN A 97 10.34 2.44 8.19
CA ASN A 97 11.29 3.40 7.63
C ASN A 97 10.89 4.85 7.81
N ILE A 98 9.60 5.15 7.90
CA ILE A 98 9.16 6.54 7.95
C ILE A 98 8.72 7.01 9.33
N THR A 99 8.51 6.11 10.29
CA THR A 99 8.01 6.52 11.59
C THR A 99 9.13 7.06 12.48
N SER A 100 8.77 8.05 13.29
CA SER A 100 9.60 8.52 14.37
C SER A 100 9.53 7.48 15.50
N GLU A 101 10.32 7.64 16.54
CA GLU A 101 10.27 6.76 17.70
C GLU A 101 8.87 6.80 18.32
N GLU A 102 8.32 8.01 18.44
CA GLU A 102 7.00 8.20 18.98
C GLU A 102 5.97 7.53 18.09
N GLY A 103 6.12 7.66 16.77
CA GLY A 103 5.24 7.04 15.81
C GLY A 103 5.29 5.53 15.84
N ARG A 104 6.46 4.95 16.07
CA ARG A 104 6.60 3.49 16.18
C ARG A 104 5.80 2.95 17.36
N ASN A 105 5.85 3.66 18.48
CA ASN A 105 5.09 3.25 19.67
C ASN A 105 3.59 3.36 19.41
N TYR A 106 3.18 4.44 18.74
CA TYR A 106 1.78 4.64 18.38
C TYR A 106 1.30 3.50 17.48
N TYR A 107 2.09 3.14 16.48
CA TYR A 107 1.74 2.07 15.55
C TYR A 107 1.62 0.73 16.25
N LYS A 108 2.53 0.43 17.15
CA LYS A 108 2.47 -0.81 17.93
C LYS A 108 1.21 -0.91 18.74
N GLN A 109 0.83 0.17 19.40
CA GLN A 109 -0.39 0.20 20.22
C GLN A 109 -1.63 0.00 19.37
N ARG A 110 -1.69 0.65 18.20
CA ARG A 110 -2.82 0.50 17.30
C ARG A 110 -2.92 -0.91 16.74
N LYS A 111 -1.79 -1.50 16.42
CA LYS A 111 -1.76 -2.85 15.90
C LYS A 111 -2.24 -3.86 16.93
N GLN A 112 -1.83 -3.68 18.18
CA GLN A 112 -2.27 -4.53 19.26
C GLN A 112 -3.78 -4.38 19.49
N LEU A 113 -4.27 -3.17 19.43
CA LEU A 113 -5.69 -2.90 19.59
C LEU A 113 -6.50 -3.58 18.49
N TYR A 114 -6.01 -3.52 17.26
CA TYR A 114 -6.66 -4.19 16.16
C TYR A 114 -6.69 -5.69 16.36
N SER A 115 -5.63 -6.28 16.85
CA SER A 115 -5.58 -7.70 17.13
C SER A 115 -6.60 -8.10 18.18
N ILE A 116 -6.76 -7.28 19.20
CA ILE A 116 -7.74 -7.54 20.26
C ILE A 116 -9.16 -7.41 19.74
N LEU A 117 -9.43 -6.39 18.94
CA LEU A 117 -10.76 -6.13 18.43
C LEU A 117 -11.21 -7.09 17.34
N ASN A 118 -10.27 -7.55 16.56
CA ASN A 118 -10.62 -8.40 15.45
C ASN A 118 -10.40 -9.83 15.69
N PHE A 119 -10.09 -10.25 16.87
CA PHE A 119 -9.73 -11.55 17.13
C PHE A 119 -10.38 -12.53 16.27
N ARG A 120 -9.90 -12.81 15.22
CA ARG A 120 -10.40 -13.81 14.41
C ARG A 120 -9.34 -14.70 14.01
#